data_a44c1ce5792f22efc29373760920e440
#
_entry.id   a44c1ce5792f22efc29373760920e440
#
_cell.length_a   1.000
_cell.length_b   1.000
_cell.length_c   1.000
_cell.angle_alpha   90.00
_cell.angle_beta   90.00
_cell.angle_gamma   90.00
#
_symmetry.space_group_name_H-M   'P 1'
#
loop_
_entity.id
_entity.type
_entity.pdbx_description
1 polymer ?
#
loop_
_entity_poly.entity_id
_entity_poly.type
_entity_poly.pdbx_seq_one_letter_code
_entity_poly.pdbx_strand_id
1 'polypeptide(L)'
;MTDKERIELIRKGNELFNQGKIEEAAKIFLQTNYIDGLIRVGDHYYYQDKKLLKAFVYYKRANYRKRLEEIYEKMARVIKFLLEEDKKQVEAASDNVTSDNVTSSTQENRAPDTNSQSQSNNQVELVKKYEFPRIK
;
A
#
# COMPACT_ATOMS: atom_id res chain seq x y z
N MET A 1 -20.67 18.24 18.37
CA MET A 1 -21.54 18.03 17.19
C MET A 1 -22.89 17.49 17.66
N THR A 2 -23.96 18.19 17.33
CA THR A 2 -25.32 17.73 17.62
C THR A 2 -25.76 16.67 16.59
N ASP A 3 -26.76 15.85 16.94
CA ASP A 3 -27.27 14.85 16.00
C ASP A 3 -27.83 15.48 14.71
N LYS A 4 -28.43 16.65 14.82
CA LYS A 4 -28.93 17.40 13.67
C LYS A 4 -27.79 17.82 12.74
N GLU A 5 -26.73 18.40 13.27
CA GLU A 5 -25.53 18.77 12.50
C GLU A 5 -24.89 17.56 11.85
N ARG A 6 -24.81 16.45 12.56
CA ARG A 6 -24.29 15.19 12.03
C ARG A 6 -25.09 14.69 10.83
N ILE A 7 -26.43 14.71 10.93
CA ILE A 7 -27.33 14.30 9.83
C ILE A 7 -27.14 15.20 8.60
N GLU A 8 -27.04 16.51 8.78
CA GLU A 8 -26.82 17.46 7.69
C GLU A 8 -25.47 17.23 7.00
N LEU A 9 -24.42 16.99 7.78
CA LEU A 9 -23.10 16.64 7.24
C LEU A 9 -23.14 15.33 6.45
N ILE A 10 -23.83 14.31 6.94
CA ILE A 10 -23.96 13.04 6.21
C ILE A 10 -24.70 13.25 4.88
N ARG A 11 -25.75 14.05 4.84
CA ARG A 11 -26.44 14.39 3.60
C ARG A 11 -25.49 15.06 2.60
N LYS A 12 -24.76 16.06 3.06
CA LYS A 12 -23.76 16.74 2.25
C LYS A 12 -22.68 15.79 1.74
N GLY A 13 -22.19 14.88 2.60
CA GLY A 13 -21.24 13.84 2.20
C GLY A 13 -21.80 12.94 1.10
N ASN A 14 -23.06 12.51 1.21
CA ASN A 14 -23.72 11.71 0.18
C ASN A 14 -23.87 12.46 -1.14
N GLU A 15 -24.21 13.74 -1.11
CA GLU A 15 -24.26 14.59 -2.30
C GLU A 15 -22.91 14.70 -3.00
N LEU A 16 -21.85 14.97 -2.24
CA LEU A 16 -20.49 15.03 -2.76
C LEU A 16 -20.04 13.70 -3.37
N PHE A 17 -20.37 12.60 -2.72
CA PHE A 17 -20.09 11.26 -3.24
C PHE A 17 -20.79 11.04 -4.61
N ASN A 18 -22.06 11.39 -4.71
CA ASN A 18 -22.83 11.27 -5.95
C ASN A 18 -22.32 12.17 -7.07
N GLN A 19 -21.69 13.31 -6.71
CA GLN A 19 -21.03 14.21 -7.66
C GLN A 19 -19.64 13.74 -8.09
N GLY A 20 -19.16 12.61 -7.56
CA GLY A 20 -17.83 12.10 -7.84
C GLY A 20 -16.71 12.73 -7.01
N LYS A 21 -17.03 13.60 -6.06
CA LYS A 21 -16.08 14.22 -5.14
C LYS A 21 -15.78 13.32 -3.95
N ILE A 22 -15.13 12.20 -4.25
CA ILE A 22 -14.96 11.09 -3.31
C ILE A 22 -14.11 11.50 -2.10
N GLU A 23 -13.03 12.24 -2.28
CA GLU A 23 -12.15 12.66 -1.19
C GLU A 23 -12.84 13.63 -0.20
N GLU A 24 -13.63 14.55 -0.72
CA GLU A 24 -14.39 15.49 0.11
C GLU A 24 -15.49 14.74 0.89
N ALA A 25 -16.21 13.83 0.24
CA ALA A 25 -17.19 12.97 0.87
C ALA A 25 -16.55 12.11 1.97
N ALA A 26 -15.39 11.52 1.69
CA ALA A 26 -14.66 10.70 2.63
C ALA A 26 -14.28 11.45 3.92
N LYS A 27 -13.83 12.70 3.80
CA LYS A 27 -13.53 13.56 4.96
C LYS A 27 -14.75 13.73 5.86
N ILE A 28 -15.92 13.97 5.26
CA ILE A 28 -17.18 14.13 5.99
C ILE A 28 -17.58 12.81 6.67
N PHE A 29 -17.48 11.70 5.98
CA PHE A 29 -17.82 10.39 6.55
C PHE A 29 -16.89 9.98 7.68
N LEU A 30 -15.60 10.33 7.60
CA LEU A 30 -14.64 10.14 8.69
C LEU A 30 -14.99 11.01 9.90
N GLN A 31 -15.32 12.27 9.68
CA GLN A 31 -15.70 13.21 10.73
C GLN A 31 -16.96 12.79 11.45
N THR A 32 -17.95 12.32 10.72
CA THR A 32 -19.25 11.89 11.25
C THR A 32 -19.27 10.43 11.71
N ASN A 33 -18.19 9.70 11.47
CA ASN A 33 -18.12 8.25 11.68
C ASN A 33 -19.31 7.51 11.03
N TYR A 34 -19.66 7.88 9.80
CA TYR A 34 -20.76 7.28 9.07
C TYR A 34 -20.29 6.00 8.36
N ILE A 35 -20.59 4.86 8.96
CA ILE A 35 -20.07 3.54 8.56
C ILE A 35 -20.41 3.20 7.10
N ASP A 36 -21.66 3.35 6.70
CA ASP A 36 -22.09 3.04 5.33
C ASP A 36 -21.37 3.90 4.29
N GLY A 37 -21.16 5.17 4.60
CA GLY A 37 -20.40 6.08 3.74
C GLY A 37 -18.94 5.66 3.62
N LEU A 38 -18.32 5.24 4.72
CA LEU A 38 -16.94 4.75 4.72
C LEU A 38 -16.79 3.47 3.90
N ILE A 39 -17.74 2.55 3.99
CA ILE A 39 -17.76 1.34 3.16
C ILE A 39 -17.89 1.70 1.68
N ARG A 40 -18.77 2.62 1.33
CA ARG A 40 -18.96 3.09 -0.06
C ARG A 40 -17.67 3.72 -0.62
N VAL A 41 -16.99 4.52 0.16
CA VAL A 41 -15.70 5.10 -0.22
C VAL A 41 -14.64 4.00 -0.39
N GLY A 42 -14.58 3.07 0.52
CA GLY A 42 -13.71 1.89 0.42
C GLY A 42 -13.98 1.08 -0.85
N ASP A 43 -15.24 0.81 -1.16
CA ASP A 43 -15.65 0.10 -2.39
C ASP A 43 -15.23 0.87 -3.65
N HIS A 44 -15.35 2.19 -3.65
CA HIS A 44 -14.90 3.02 -4.76
C HIS A 44 -13.40 2.85 -5.02
N TYR A 45 -12.57 2.96 -4.01
CA TYR A 45 -11.14 2.77 -4.14
C TYR A 45 -10.75 1.32 -4.46
N TYR A 46 -11.49 0.36 -3.95
CA TYR A 46 -11.22 -1.05 -4.18
C TYR A 46 -11.54 -1.50 -5.61
N TYR A 47 -12.74 -1.16 -6.12
CA TYR A 47 -13.23 -1.64 -7.39
C TYR A 47 -12.91 -0.72 -8.57
N GLN A 48 -13.06 0.57 -8.41
CA GLN A 48 -12.88 1.53 -9.50
C GLN A 48 -11.45 1.99 -9.65
N ASP A 49 -10.85 2.50 -8.60
CA ASP A 49 -9.49 3.03 -8.62
C ASP A 49 -8.42 1.94 -8.41
N LYS A 50 -8.82 0.76 -7.97
CA LYS A 50 -7.93 -0.36 -7.64
C LYS A 50 -6.80 0.03 -6.68
N LYS A 51 -7.06 0.95 -5.79
CA LYS A 51 -6.16 1.41 -4.73
C LYS A 51 -6.42 0.62 -3.45
N LEU A 52 -5.83 -0.56 -3.36
CA LEU A 52 -6.07 -1.54 -2.31
C LEU A 52 -5.80 -0.99 -0.90
N LEU A 53 -4.67 -0.31 -0.72
CA LEU A 53 -4.28 0.23 0.59
C LEU A 53 -5.15 1.42 1.02
N LYS A 54 -5.57 2.23 0.07
CA LYS A 54 -6.50 3.33 0.34
C LYS A 54 -7.87 2.79 0.76
N ALA A 55 -8.38 1.79 0.06
CA ALA A 55 -9.60 1.07 0.43
C ALA A 55 -9.49 0.44 1.82
N PHE A 56 -8.33 -0.14 2.15
CA PHE A 56 -8.05 -0.75 3.45
C PHE A 56 -8.27 0.24 4.60
N VAL A 57 -7.83 1.49 4.48
CA VAL A 57 -7.99 2.51 5.52
C VAL A 57 -9.46 2.74 5.86
N TYR A 58 -10.30 2.86 4.83
CA TYR A 58 -11.75 3.10 5.03
C TYR A 58 -12.47 1.86 5.56
N TYR A 59 -12.16 0.67 5.06
CA TYR A 59 -12.71 -0.57 5.59
C TYR A 59 -12.27 -0.84 7.04
N LYS A 60 -11.03 -0.50 7.37
CA LYS A 60 -10.52 -0.61 8.74
C LYS A 60 -11.28 0.33 9.68
N ARG A 61 -11.49 1.57 9.25
CA ARG A 61 -12.28 2.55 10.02
C ARG A 61 -13.73 2.11 10.21
N ALA A 62 -14.32 1.49 9.18
CA ALA A 62 -15.67 0.96 9.22
C ALA A 62 -15.78 -0.40 9.94
N ASN A 63 -14.67 -1.01 10.29
CA ASN A 63 -14.60 -2.36 10.85
C ASN A 63 -15.29 -3.42 9.97
N TYR A 64 -15.14 -3.30 8.66
CA TYR A 64 -15.74 -4.21 7.68
C TYR A 64 -14.83 -5.44 7.44
N ARG A 65 -14.96 -6.43 8.30
CA ARG A 65 -14.06 -7.59 8.37
C ARG A 65 -13.94 -8.37 7.07
N LYS A 66 -15.04 -8.61 6.38
CA LYS A 66 -15.05 -9.39 5.14
C LYS A 66 -14.07 -8.83 4.09
N ARG A 67 -14.09 -7.53 3.86
CA ARG A 67 -13.17 -6.88 2.92
C ARG A 67 -11.74 -6.82 3.45
N LEU A 68 -11.59 -6.63 4.75
CA LEU A 68 -10.26 -6.63 5.38
C LEU A 68 -9.57 -7.98 5.21
N GLU A 69 -10.29 -9.08 5.39
CA GLU A 69 -9.75 -10.44 5.19
C GLU A 69 -9.33 -10.67 3.74
N GLU A 70 -10.15 -10.27 2.77
CA GLU A 70 -9.80 -10.33 1.34
C GLU A 70 -8.53 -9.54 1.01
N ILE A 71 -8.39 -8.34 1.59
CA ILE A 71 -7.21 -7.50 1.40
C ILE A 71 -5.98 -8.13 2.04
N TYR A 72 -6.09 -8.67 3.24
CA TYR A 72 -4.99 -9.38 3.91
C TYR A 72 -4.50 -10.56 3.08
N GLU A 73 -5.39 -11.34 2.50
CA GLU A 73 -5.03 -12.45 1.62
C GLU A 73 -4.28 -11.97 0.37
N LYS A 74 -4.75 -10.90 -0.27
CA LYS A 74 -4.07 -10.31 -1.43
C LYS A 74 -2.69 -9.78 -1.08
N MET A 75 -2.55 -9.10 0.06
CA MET A 75 -1.26 -8.60 0.55
C MET A 75 -0.30 -9.77 0.85
N ALA A 76 -0.78 -10.84 1.47
CA ALA A 76 0.02 -12.03 1.74
C ALA A 76 0.53 -12.68 0.44
N ARG A 77 -0.29 -12.76 -0.60
CA ARG A 77 0.12 -13.28 -1.91
C ARG A 77 1.20 -12.42 -2.57
N VAL A 78 1.07 -11.11 -2.51
CA VAL A 78 2.07 -10.17 -3.04
C VAL A 78 3.41 -10.33 -2.31
N ILE A 79 3.37 -10.38 -0.98
CA ILE A 79 4.57 -10.58 -0.16
C ILE A 79 5.24 -11.92 -0.49
N LYS A 80 4.46 -12.99 -0.59
CA LYS A 80 4.97 -14.32 -0.98
C LYS A 80 5.66 -14.29 -2.34
N PHE A 81 5.03 -13.67 -3.33
CA PHE A 81 5.59 -13.52 -4.67
C PHE A 81 6.92 -12.76 -4.66
N LEU A 82 7.01 -11.64 -3.93
CA LEU A 82 8.23 -10.84 -3.82
C LEU A 82 9.36 -11.63 -3.14
N LEU A 83 9.05 -12.39 -2.09
CA LEU A 83 10.03 -13.22 -1.40
C LEU A 83 10.55 -14.36 -2.29
N GLU A 84 9.71 -14.95 -3.12
CA GLU A 84 10.11 -15.98 -4.07
C GLU A 84 10.99 -15.42 -5.20
N GLU A 85 10.73 -14.21 -5.66
CA GLU A 85 11.59 -13.53 -6.65
C GLU A 85 12.97 -13.21 -6.08
N ASP A 86 13.05 -12.67 -4.88
CA ASP A 86 14.32 -12.39 -4.19
C ASP A 86 15.14 -13.68 -4.01
N LYS A 87 14.48 -14.78 -3.65
CA LYS A 87 15.11 -16.08 -3.50
C LYS A 87 15.70 -16.58 -4.81
N LYS A 88 14.99 -16.45 -5.93
CA LYS A 88 15.48 -16.82 -7.26
C LYS A 88 16.69 -15.99 -7.67
N GLN A 89 16.72 -14.71 -7.34
CA GLN A 89 17.85 -13.83 -7.65
C GLN A 89 19.09 -14.21 -6.84
N VAL A 90 18.92 -14.57 -5.58
CA VAL A 90 20.02 -15.03 -4.72
C VAL A 90 20.57 -16.38 -5.20
N GLU A 91 19.73 -17.31 -5.59
CA GLU A 91 20.15 -18.61 -6.14
C GLU A 91 20.86 -18.45 -7.49
N ALA A 92 20.39 -17.60 -8.39
CA ALA A 92 21.04 -17.30 -9.65
C ALA A 92 22.39 -16.61 -9.49
N ALA A 93 22.58 -15.80 -8.43
CA ALA A 93 23.86 -15.17 -8.10
C ALA A 93 24.86 -16.16 -7.49
N SER A 94 24.40 -17.23 -6.82
CA SER A 94 25.26 -18.26 -6.24
C SER A 94 25.81 -19.25 -7.28
N ASP A 95 25.09 -19.49 -8.36
CA ASP A 95 25.56 -20.40 -9.44
C ASP A 95 26.67 -19.78 -10.31
N ASN A 96 26.89 -18.48 -10.22
CA ASN A 96 27.97 -17.78 -10.94
C ASN A 96 29.29 -17.70 -10.14
N VAL A 97 29.38 -18.28 -8.95
CA VAL A 97 30.56 -18.19 -8.07
C VAL A 97 31.43 -19.48 -8.06
N THR A 98 31.11 -20.45 -8.90
CA THR A 98 31.92 -21.66 -9.03
C THR A 98 32.65 -21.74 -10.37
N SER A 99 33.57 -20.85 -10.63
CA SER A 99 34.82 -21.06 -11.35
C SER A 99 35.55 -19.72 -11.45
N ASP A 100 36.49 -19.53 -10.61
CA ASP A 100 37.88 -19.25 -10.94
C ASP A 100 38.66 -18.87 -9.69
N ASN A 101 39.35 -19.86 -9.25
CA ASN A 101 40.78 -19.87 -8.98
C ASN A 101 41.38 -18.65 -8.27
N VAL A 102 41.69 -18.97 -7.06
CA VAL A 102 42.66 -18.36 -6.16
C VAL A 102 43.94 -17.97 -6.90
N THR A 103 44.28 -16.72 -6.90
CA THR A 103 45.65 -16.29 -6.64
C THR A 103 45.64 -14.98 -5.89
N SER A 104 46.22 -15.09 -4.73
CA SER A 104 46.65 -14.06 -3.83
C SER A 104 47.22 -12.82 -4.51
N SER A 105 46.75 -11.69 -4.14
CA SER A 105 47.60 -10.58 -3.70
C SER A 105 46.76 -9.51 -3.03
N THR A 106 47.07 -9.34 -1.80
CA THR A 106 46.91 -8.14 -0.99
C THR A 106 46.84 -6.88 -1.83
N GLN A 107 45.71 -6.19 -1.75
CA GLN A 107 45.76 -4.75 -1.57
C GLN A 107 44.40 -4.22 -1.08
N GLU A 108 44.55 -3.59 0.00
CA GLU A 108 43.71 -2.67 0.72
C GLU A 108 42.88 -1.74 -0.14
N ASN A 109 41.75 -1.43 0.47
CA ASN A 109 41.04 -0.16 0.32
C ASN A 109 40.26 0.08 -0.96
N ARG A 110 39.02 -0.16 -0.86
CA ARG A 110 37.92 0.77 -1.08
C ARG A 110 36.61 0.02 -1.28
N ALA A 111 35.71 0.20 -0.32
CA ALA A 111 34.32 -0.09 -0.52
C ALA A 111 33.79 0.83 -1.65
N PRO A 112 33.22 0.32 -2.74
CA PRO A 112 32.49 1.17 -3.65
C PRO A 112 31.09 1.35 -3.12
N ASP A 113 30.83 2.50 -2.58
CA ASP A 113 29.51 3.01 -2.20
C ASP A 113 28.66 3.37 -3.43
N THR A 114 28.41 2.46 -4.34
CA THR A 114 27.59 2.85 -5.50
C THR A 114 26.58 1.81 -6.00
N ASN A 115 26.31 0.74 -5.23
CA ASN A 115 25.35 -0.26 -5.72
C ASN A 115 24.09 -0.44 -4.85
N SER A 116 23.89 0.43 -3.87
CA SER A 116 22.64 0.41 -3.07
C SER A 116 21.53 1.34 -3.57
N GLN A 117 21.81 2.16 -4.61
CA GLN A 117 20.82 3.12 -5.08
C GLN A 117 19.83 2.58 -6.12
N SER A 118 20.16 1.53 -6.84
CA SER A 118 19.26 0.99 -7.87
C SER A 118 18.19 0.04 -7.32
N GLN A 119 18.46 -0.61 -6.20
CA GLN A 119 17.47 -1.48 -5.55
C GLN A 119 16.47 -0.72 -4.67
N SER A 120 16.90 0.41 -4.11
CA SER A 120 15.98 1.26 -3.33
C SER A 120 14.96 2.00 -4.20
N ASN A 121 15.30 2.29 -5.45
CA ASN A 121 14.38 2.98 -6.36
C ASN A 121 13.20 2.11 -6.78
N ASN A 122 13.38 0.82 -6.98
CA ASN A 122 12.29 -0.09 -7.32
C ASN A 122 11.32 -0.31 -6.16
N GLN A 123 11.84 -0.38 -4.93
CA GLN A 123 10.99 -0.49 -3.74
C GLN A 123 10.24 0.81 -3.45
N VAL A 124 10.86 1.97 -3.69
CA VAL A 124 10.23 3.28 -3.51
C VAL A 124 9.14 3.52 -4.57
N GLU A 125 9.30 3.06 -5.81
CA GLU A 125 8.24 3.13 -6.82
C GLU A 125 7.05 2.23 -6.51
N LEU A 126 7.27 1.02 -6.00
CA LEU A 126 6.21 0.12 -5.56
C LEU A 126 5.42 0.73 -4.39
N VAL A 127 6.12 1.34 -3.44
CA VAL A 127 5.50 2.03 -2.30
C VAL A 127 4.71 3.26 -2.75
N LYS A 128 5.22 4.03 -3.71
CA LYS A 128 4.48 5.17 -4.31
C LYS A 128 3.22 4.74 -5.05
N LYS A 129 3.25 3.58 -5.71
CA LYS A 129 2.09 3.03 -6.41
C LYS A 129 0.94 2.66 -5.48
N TYR A 130 1.24 2.31 -4.24
CA TYR A 130 0.25 1.94 -3.22
C TYR A 130 -0.14 3.07 -2.27
N GLU A 131 0.45 4.27 -2.39
CA GLU A 131 0.18 5.44 -1.55
C GLU A 131 -0.16 5.07 -0.10
N PHE A 132 0.86 4.71 0.69
CA PHE A 132 0.67 4.53 2.13
C PHE A 132 0.29 5.88 2.75
N PRO A 133 -0.86 5.98 3.42
CA PRO A 133 -1.17 7.18 4.18
C PRO A 133 -0.11 7.32 5.28
N ARG A 134 0.58 8.45 5.30
CA ARG A 134 1.51 8.76 6.38
C ARG A 134 0.72 8.82 7.67
N ILE A 135 0.99 7.89 8.56
CA ILE A 135 0.53 7.94 9.93
C ILE A 135 1.34 9.05 10.62
N LYS A 136 0.66 10.13 10.92
CA LYS A 136 1.23 11.11 11.85
C LYS A 136 1.03 10.64 13.27
#